data_f890ff909096855f5b7d2fca2dcdf20d
#
_entry.id   f890ff909096855f5b7d2fca2dcdf20d
#
_cell.length_a   1.000
_cell.length_b   1.000
_cell.length_c   1.000
_cell.angle_alpha   90.00
_cell.angle_beta   90.00
_cell.angle_gamma   90.00
#
_symmetry.space_group_name_H-M   'P 1'
#
loop_
_entity.id
_entity.type
_entity.pdbx_description
1 polymer ?
#
loop_
_entity_poly.entity_id
_entity_poly.type
_entity_poly.pdbx_seq_one_letter_code
_entity_poly.pdbx_strand_id
1 'polypeptide(L)'
;DIDGTLVKNSSHHFPPYIGSGEPLKDNIAALNELYDNGKARIILTTSRPERYRQTTCWELERKGIRFDQLVMGLPHSQRILINDFAKSNPYPSAAAINMPRNKNDLKELLR
;
A
#
# COMPACT_ATOMS: atom_id res chain seq x y z
N ASP A 1 -1.87 1.21 0.43
CA ASP A 1 -1.32 2.33 1.20
C ASP A 1 0.21 2.24 1.24
N ILE A 2 0.88 3.38 1.39
CA ILE A 2 2.35 3.45 1.45
C ILE A 2 2.81 3.75 2.87
N ASP A 3 2.50 4.94 3.36
CA ASP A 3 2.98 5.41 4.66
C ASP A 3 2.26 4.70 5.80
N GLY A 4 3.02 4.04 6.64
CA GLY A 4 2.49 3.23 7.74
C GLY A 4 2.22 1.78 7.39
N THR A 5 2.29 1.41 6.10
CA THR A 5 2.01 0.06 5.58
C THR A 5 3.24 -0.57 4.92
N LEU A 6 3.89 0.11 4.02
CA LEU A 6 5.10 -0.35 3.32
C LEU A 6 6.35 0.39 3.79
N VAL A 7 6.16 1.61 4.21
CA VAL A 7 7.22 2.48 4.71
C VAL A 7 6.74 3.02 6.05
N LYS A 8 7.64 3.06 7.01
CA LYS A 8 7.31 3.59 8.32
C LYS A 8 6.85 5.03 8.22
N ASN A 9 5.67 5.33 8.74
CA ASN A 9 5.17 6.68 8.78
C ASN A 9 5.83 7.41 9.95
N SER A 10 6.59 8.45 9.65
CA SER A 10 7.14 9.32 10.68
C SER A 10 6.11 10.41 11.00
N SER A 11 6.10 10.87 12.25
CA SER A 11 5.25 11.97 12.67
C SER A 11 5.70 13.34 12.14
N HIS A 12 6.73 13.36 11.31
CA HIS A 12 7.23 14.59 10.69
C HIS A 12 6.34 14.98 9.53
N HIS A 13 5.70 16.12 9.65
CA HIS A 13 4.73 16.59 8.67
C HIS A 13 5.32 17.53 7.62
N PHE A 14 6.64 17.72 7.62
CA PHE A 14 7.28 18.71 6.77
C PHE A 14 8.00 18.05 5.60
N PRO A 15 7.69 18.43 4.34
CA PRO A 15 8.57 18.12 3.22
C PRO A 15 9.97 18.68 3.51
N PRO A 16 11.06 18.02 3.11
CA PRO A 16 11.17 16.97 2.10
C PRO A 16 11.37 15.54 2.65
N TYR A 17 10.64 15.13 3.65
CA TYR A 17 10.86 13.82 4.29
C TYR A 17 10.35 12.63 3.47
N ILE A 18 9.69 12.88 2.33
CA ILE A 18 9.29 11.83 1.42
C ILE A 18 10.54 11.14 0.88
N GLY A 19 10.60 9.83 1.05
CA GLY A 19 11.74 9.02 0.63
C GLY A 19 12.69 8.62 1.75
N SER A 20 12.60 9.25 2.93
CA SER A 20 13.48 8.97 4.06
C SER A 20 12.95 7.92 5.03
N GLY A 21 11.72 7.44 4.83
CA GLY A 21 11.09 6.48 5.72
C GLY A 21 11.77 5.12 5.69
N GLU A 22 11.87 4.48 6.86
CA GLU A 22 12.40 3.14 6.99
C GLU A 22 11.44 2.13 6.35
N PRO A 23 11.91 1.21 5.48
CA PRO A 23 11.04 0.22 4.86
C PRO A 23 10.53 -0.81 5.88
N LEU A 24 9.27 -1.18 5.76
CA LEU A 24 8.68 -2.29 6.51
C LEU A 24 8.92 -3.56 5.69
N LYS A 25 10.07 -4.16 5.88
CA LYS A 25 10.64 -5.18 4.97
C LYS A 25 9.76 -6.42 4.83
N ASP A 26 9.15 -6.87 5.91
CA ASP A 26 8.32 -8.08 5.84
C ASP A 26 7.01 -7.82 5.11
N ASN A 27 6.44 -6.63 5.26
CA ASN A 27 5.26 -6.21 4.50
C ASN A 27 5.58 -6.12 3.01
N ILE A 28 6.72 -5.52 2.68
CA ILE A 28 7.17 -5.40 1.28
C ILE A 28 7.40 -6.79 0.69
N ALA A 29 8.05 -7.68 1.42
CA ALA A 29 8.30 -9.04 0.96
C ALA A 29 7.00 -9.81 0.69
N ALA A 30 6.01 -9.68 1.58
CA ALA A 30 4.71 -10.33 1.41
C ALA A 30 3.99 -9.82 0.16
N LEU A 31 4.01 -8.51 -0.06
CA LEU A 31 3.40 -7.91 -1.24
C LEU A 31 4.11 -8.33 -2.52
N ASN A 32 5.44 -8.30 -2.51
CA ASN A 32 6.25 -8.67 -3.68
C ASN A 32 6.07 -10.14 -4.04
N GLU A 33 5.87 -11.01 -3.08
CA GLU A 33 5.58 -12.42 -3.34
C GLU A 33 4.30 -12.57 -4.16
N LEU A 34 3.24 -11.86 -3.80
CA LEU A 34 2.00 -11.86 -4.56
C LEU A 34 2.18 -11.33 -5.98
N TYR A 35 2.97 -10.28 -6.12
CA TYR A 35 3.29 -9.69 -7.42
C TYR A 35 4.09 -10.68 -8.29
N ASP A 36 5.14 -11.25 -7.73
CA ASP A 36 6.09 -12.09 -8.47
C ASP A 36 5.47 -13.41 -8.95
N ASN A 37 4.56 -13.99 -8.16
CA ASN A 37 3.92 -15.25 -8.55
C ASN A 37 2.65 -15.03 -9.41
N GLY A 38 2.36 -13.80 -9.78
CA GLY A 38 1.24 -13.46 -10.65
C GLY A 38 -0.13 -13.61 -10.01
N LYS A 39 -0.21 -13.77 -8.70
CA LYS A 39 -1.49 -13.97 -8.01
C LYS A 39 -2.27 -12.68 -7.77
N ALA A 40 -1.62 -11.52 -7.91
CA ALA A 40 -2.26 -10.24 -7.63
C ALA A 40 -1.80 -9.15 -8.57
N ARG A 41 -2.72 -8.23 -8.89
CA ARG A 41 -2.39 -6.92 -9.44
C ARG A 41 -2.30 -5.96 -8.26
N ILE A 42 -1.22 -5.21 -8.19
CA ILE A 42 -0.95 -4.33 -7.04
C ILE A 42 -1.21 -2.90 -7.43
N ILE A 43 -2.17 -2.28 -6.76
CA ILE A 43 -2.45 -0.85 -6.92
C ILE A 43 -2.11 -0.18 -5.60
N LEU A 44 -1.12 0.70 -5.61
CA LEU A 44 -0.77 1.48 -4.44
C LEU A 44 -1.60 2.75 -4.42
N THR A 45 -2.17 3.07 -3.27
CA THR A 45 -2.93 4.30 -3.07
C THR A 45 -2.31 5.11 -1.94
N THR A 46 -2.31 6.43 -2.07
CA THR A 46 -1.69 7.28 -1.05
C THR A 46 -2.31 8.67 -1.06
N SER A 47 -2.30 9.33 0.09
CA SER A 47 -2.65 10.74 0.20
C SER A 47 -1.48 11.68 -0.09
N ARG A 48 -0.29 11.14 -0.36
CA ARG A 48 0.83 11.99 -0.78
C ARG A 48 0.41 12.84 -1.98
N PRO A 49 0.71 14.15 -1.98
CA PRO A 49 0.34 15.01 -3.10
C PRO A 49 0.93 14.56 -4.43
N GLU A 50 0.18 14.75 -5.49
CA GLU A 50 0.58 14.34 -6.86
C GLU A 50 1.91 14.98 -7.28
N ARG A 51 2.25 16.16 -6.79
CA ARG A 51 3.53 16.82 -7.10
C ARG A 51 4.75 16.03 -6.64
N TYR A 52 4.57 15.06 -5.76
CA TYR A 52 5.64 14.19 -5.27
C TYR A 52 5.69 12.84 -5.97
N ARG A 53 5.02 12.67 -7.10
CA ARG A 53 4.95 11.39 -7.82
C ARG A 53 6.34 10.88 -8.20
N GLN A 54 7.15 11.72 -8.81
CA GLN A 54 8.49 11.29 -9.25
C GLN A 54 9.34 10.84 -8.06
N THR A 55 9.37 11.62 -6.99
CA THR A 55 10.11 11.27 -5.78
C THR A 55 9.59 9.98 -5.15
N THR A 56 8.26 9.82 -5.14
CA THR A 56 7.63 8.62 -4.58
C THR A 56 7.96 7.38 -5.40
N CYS A 57 7.87 7.46 -6.73
CA CYS A 57 8.23 6.33 -7.61
C CYS A 57 9.69 5.93 -7.43
N TRP A 58 10.56 6.90 -7.31
CA TRP A 58 11.98 6.66 -7.08
C TRP A 58 12.23 5.98 -5.73
N GLU A 59 11.52 6.41 -4.69
CA GLU A 59 11.58 5.76 -3.38
C GLU A 59 11.11 4.30 -3.45
N LEU A 60 9.98 4.05 -4.09
CA LEU A 60 9.41 2.71 -4.23
C LEU A 60 10.38 1.78 -4.98
N GLU A 61 10.98 2.29 -6.06
CA GLU A 61 11.97 1.54 -6.83
C GLU A 61 13.20 1.20 -5.98
N ARG A 62 13.75 2.16 -5.27
CA ARG A 62 14.92 1.93 -4.41
C ARG A 62 14.66 0.93 -3.30
N LYS A 63 13.45 0.91 -2.78
CA LYS A 63 13.06 -0.01 -1.70
C LYS A 63 12.57 -1.35 -2.21
N GLY A 64 12.64 -1.56 -3.52
CA GLY A 64 12.28 -2.83 -4.14
C GLY A 64 10.80 -3.16 -4.09
N ILE A 65 9.93 -2.16 -3.98
CA ILE A 65 8.49 -2.36 -3.93
C ILE A 65 7.95 -2.47 -5.35
N ARG A 66 7.34 -3.60 -5.68
CA ARG A 66 6.76 -3.84 -6.99
C ARG A 66 5.26 -3.55 -6.97
N PHE A 67 4.79 -2.89 -8.03
CA PHE A 67 3.38 -2.53 -8.16
C PHE A 67 3.02 -2.31 -9.63
N ASP A 68 1.72 -2.37 -9.91
CA ASP A 68 1.20 -2.14 -11.27
C ASP A 68 0.78 -0.70 -11.49
N GLN A 69 0.16 -0.10 -10.50
CA GLN A 69 -0.35 1.28 -10.59
C GLN A 69 -0.14 2.01 -9.27
N LEU A 70 -0.02 3.34 -9.37
CA LEU A 70 0.11 4.23 -8.22
C LEU A 70 -0.91 5.36 -8.34
N VAL A 71 -1.83 5.44 -7.38
CA VAL A 71 -2.84 6.49 -7.30
C VAL A 71 -2.47 7.41 -6.15
N MET A 72 -2.17 8.66 -6.45
CA MET A 72 -1.72 9.66 -5.49
C MET A 72 -2.75 10.78 -5.31
N GLY A 73 -2.56 11.60 -4.30
CA GLY A 73 -3.40 12.78 -4.07
C GLY A 73 -4.79 12.45 -3.55
N LEU A 74 -4.99 11.28 -2.99
CA LEU A 74 -6.28 10.93 -2.40
C LEU A 74 -6.52 11.71 -1.10
N PRO A 75 -7.78 12.00 -0.77
CA PRO A 75 -8.07 12.62 0.53
C PRO A 75 -7.53 11.75 1.68
N HIS A 76 -7.07 12.40 2.74
CA HIS A 76 -6.61 11.71 3.95
C HIS A 76 -7.83 11.27 4.76
N SER A 77 -8.50 10.22 4.29
CA SER A 77 -9.75 9.73 4.86
C SER A 77 -9.89 8.23 4.62
N GLN A 78 -10.99 7.68 5.12
CA GLN A 78 -11.30 6.27 4.95
C GLN A 78 -11.43 5.91 3.47
N ARG A 79 -10.98 4.72 3.11
CA ARG A 79 -11.16 4.12 1.78
C ARG A 79 -12.36 3.20 1.83
N ILE A 80 -13.22 3.30 0.82
CA ILE A 80 -14.42 2.48 0.71
C ILE A 80 -14.38 1.78 -0.64
N LEU A 81 -14.46 0.45 -0.62
CA LEU A 81 -14.56 -0.37 -1.82
C LEU A 81 -16.00 -0.87 -1.94
N ILE A 82 -16.61 -0.63 -3.10
CA ILE A 82 -18.00 -1.00 -3.34
C ILE A 82 -18.02 -2.05 -4.44
N ASN A 83 -18.41 -3.29 -4.08
CA ASN A 83 -18.54 -4.40 -4.98
C ASN A 83 -19.90 -5.07 -4.76
N ASP A 84 -20.39 -5.77 -5.78
CA ASP A 84 -21.60 -6.53 -5.62
C ASP A 84 -21.35 -7.89 -4.96
N PHE A 85 -22.43 -8.54 -4.60
CA PHE A 85 -22.45 -9.85 -4.01
C PHE A 85 -23.68 -10.58 -4.54
N ALA A 86 -23.52 -11.79 -5.05
CA ALA A 86 -24.60 -12.53 -5.71
C ALA A 86 -24.54 -14.02 -5.40
N LYS A 87 -25.63 -14.75 -5.70
CA LYS A 87 -25.70 -16.21 -5.50
C LYS A 87 -24.64 -16.97 -6.31
N SER A 88 -24.29 -16.46 -7.49
CA SER A 88 -23.22 -17.03 -8.33
C SER A 88 -21.85 -16.81 -7.73
N ASN A 89 -21.74 -15.92 -6.73
CA ASN A 89 -20.53 -15.62 -5.99
C ASN A 89 -20.93 -15.51 -4.51
N PRO A 90 -21.08 -16.63 -3.79
CA PRO A 90 -21.77 -16.68 -2.51
C PRO A 90 -21.01 -16.07 -1.33
N TYR A 91 -19.87 -15.48 -1.55
CA TYR A 91 -19.09 -14.80 -0.53
C TYR A 91 -18.79 -13.37 -0.97
N PRO A 92 -18.54 -12.46 -0.04
CA PRO A 92 -18.20 -11.09 -0.41
C PRO A 92 -17.00 -11.05 -1.35
N SER A 93 -17.12 -10.26 -2.43
CA SER A 93 -16.05 -10.14 -3.43
C SER A 93 -15.01 -9.11 -3.04
N ALA A 94 -15.12 -8.50 -1.87
CA ALA A 94 -14.18 -7.51 -1.37
C ALA A 94 -13.82 -7.81 0.08
N ALA A 95 -12.56 -7.52 0.41
CA ALA A 95 -12.06 -7.60 1.78
C ALA A 95 -11.14 -6.42 2.04
N ALA A 96 -11.11 -5.93 3.28
CA ALA A 96 -10.19 -4.89 3.71
C ALA A 96 -9.41 -5.39 4.93
N ILE A 97 -8.10 -5.13 4.92
CA ILE A 97 -7.22 -5.42 6.04
C ILE A 97 -6.83 -4.08 6.65
N ASN A 98 -7.18 -3.87 7.92
CA ASN A 98 -6.83 -2.68 8.65
C ASN A 98 -5.70 -3.00 9.62
N MET A 99 -4.48 -2.64 9.24
CA MET A 99 -3.29 -2.89 10.03
C MET A 99 -3.03 -1.71 10.98
N PRO A 100 -2.56 -1.98 12.20
CA PRO A 100 -1.99 -0.90 13.01
C PRO A 100 -0.84 -0.23 12.26
N ARG A 101 -0.74 1.10 12.38
CA ARG A 101 0.29 1.87 11.68
C ARG A 101 1.68 1.33 12.02
N ASN A 102 2.53 1.20 11.00
CA ASN A 102 3.92 0.75 11.11
C ASN A 102 4.10 -0.71 11.55
N LYS A 103 3.02 -1.49 11.63
CA LYS A 103 3.12 -2.91 11.95
C LYS A 103 3.67 -3.68 10.74
N ASN A 104 4.55 -4.63 10.99
CA ASN A 104 5.28 -5.35 9.94
C ASN A 104 4.88 -6.83 9.88
N ASP A 105 3.58 -7.11 9.89
CA ASP A 105 3.02 -8.46 9.97
C ASP A 105 1.98 -8.77 8.88
N LEU A 106 2.07 -8.09 7.73
CA LEU A 106 1.10 -8.25 6.63
C LEU A 106 0.95 -9.70 6.20
N LYS A 107 2.02 -10.46 6.18
CA LYS A 107 1.98 -11.86 5.75
C LYS A 107 0.98 -12.69 6.58
N GLU A 108 0.92 -12.46 7.87
CA GLU A 108 -0.01 -13.17 8.75
C GLU A 108 -1.46 -12.78 8.51
N LEU A 109 -1.69 -11.53 8.12
CA LEU A 109 -3.04 -11.01 7.87
C LEU A 109 -3.58 -11.42 6.51
N LEU A 110 -2.72 -11.84 5.59
CA LEU A 110 -3.10 -12.29 4.23
C LEU A 110 -3.53 -13.76 4.17
N ARG A 111 -3.48 -14.47 5.26
CA ARG A 111 -3.89 -15.87 5.31
C ARG A 111 -5.39 -16.07 5.15
#